data_3a00d9fa3c5f22e6961450a71c420ad5
#
_entry.id   3a00d9fa3c5f22e6961450a71c420ad5
#
_cell.length_a   1.000
_cell.length_b   1.000
_cell.length_c   1.000
_cell.angle_alpha   90.00
_cell.angle_beta   90.00
_cell.angle_gamma   90.00
#
_symmetry.space_group_name_H-M   'P 1'
#
loop_
_entity.id
_entity.type
_entity.pdbx_description
1 polymer ?
#
loop_
_entity_poly.entity_id
_entity_poly.type
_entity_poly.pdbx_seq_one_letter_code
_entity_poly.pdbx_strand_id
1 'polypeptide(L)'
;MAQAGEIELRHITKRFDQTLAVDDISLTIPHGSYCCLLGPSGCGKTTILRMIAGHEAPTSGDIRLGGESVVGLPPARRGTAMMFQNYALFPHLNVLDNVAFNLKMRGVRRAERHERAREMLAQVQLDRRFSERMPAQLSGGQQQRVALSRALITKPRVLLLDEPLSALDEFLRLQMRGELRRMQRELGITFVHVTHTQLEAIAVADLVVVMDQGRIEQAASAHEIYTLPASAYVARFMGGQNVLTGTVVTIDGGVATLVDGSGARFATPVKSPAPAVGQEIACCVRRDRVDIEKLRGPSPSPGEATNVAAGTVHAIEYQGSYVKVTIDVLESEQVVAHLADHAFLATPLDIGDAVLARWATEDVYLLTGDLTHPPTGVRPGPLQGRESRSRNL
;
A
#
# COMPACT_ATOMS: atom_id res chain seq x y z
N MET A 1 -23.02 6.37 -19.16
CA MET A 1 -23.91 6.34 -17.96
C MET A 1 -23.12 5.77 -16.82
N ALA A 2 -23.14 6.37 -15.62
CA ALA A 2 -22.44 5.83 -14.45
C ALA A 2 -23.00 4.46 -14.07
N GLN A 3 -22.13 3.52 -13.71
CA GLN A 3 -22.51 2.15 -13.33
C GLN A 3 -22.82 2.09 -11.83
N ALA A 4 -23.75 1.23 -11.43
CA ALA A 4 -24.35 1.21 -10.09
C ALA A 4 -23.39 1.17 -8.89
N GLY A 5 -22.16 0.64 -9.06
CA GLY A 5 -21.13 0.55 -8.02
C GLY A 5 -19.94 1.49 -8.23
N GLU A 6 -20.00 2.42 -9.18
CA GLU A 6 -19.00 3.47 -9.35
C GLU A 6 -19.05 4.45 -8.19
N ILE A 7 -17.87 4.82 -7.68
CA ILE A 7 -17.72 5.81 -6.60
C ILE A 7 -16.96 6.99 -7.16
N GLU A 8 -17.51 8.19 -6.98
CA GLU A 8 -16.86 9.44 -7.36
C GLU A 8 -16.77 10.35 -6.15
N LEU A 9 -15.56 10.72 -5.79
CA LEU A 9 -15.24 11.74 -4.79
C LEU A 9 -14.91 13.02 -5.55
N ARG A 10 -15.58 14.13 -5.24
CA ARG A 10 -15.39 15.44 -5.89
C ARG A 10 -15.00 16.48 -4.87
N HIS A 11 -13.76 16.92 -4.88
CA HIS A 11 -13.23 17.96 -4.01
C HIS A 11 -13.57 17.74 -2.52
N ILE A 12 -13.39 16.49 -2.06
CA ILE A 12 -13.73 16.08 -0.71
C ILE A 12 -12.72 16.63 0.28
N THR A 13 -13.22 17.42 1.21
CA THR A 13 -12.46 17.90 2.37
C THR A 13 -13.14 17.48 3.66
N LYS A 14 -12.36 17.00 4.63
CA LYS A 14 -12.84 16.73 5.99
C LYS A 14 -11.93 17.36 7.02
N ARG A 15 -12.54 18.19 7.85
CA ARG A 15 -11.88 18.82 8.99
C ARG A 15 -12.56 18.38 10.27
N PHE A 16 -11.77 18.01 11.26
CA PHE A 16 -12.19 17.77 12.64
C PHE A 16 -11.57 18.88 13.50
N ASP A 17 -12.37 19.80 13.97
CA ASP A 17 -11.91 21.00 14.67
C ASP A 17 -10.78 21.71 13.92
N GLN A 18 -9.55 21.68 14.44
CA GLN A 18 -8.36 22.27 13.83
C GLN A 18 -7.61 21.30 12.90
N THR A 19 -7.95 20.01 12.91
CA THR A 19 -7.21 18.99 12.16
C THR A 19 -7.84 18.79 10.78
N LEU A 20 -7.06 18.99 9.72
CA LEU A 20 -7.43 18.66 8.35
C LEU A 20 -7.10 17.19 8.09
N ALA A 21 -8.11 16.33 8.09
CA ALA A 21 -7.95 14.90 7.95
C ALA A 21 -7.98 14.43 6.49
N VAL A 22 -8.70 15.14 5.62
CA VAL A 22 -8.78 14.91 4.17
C VAL A 22 -8.79 16.27 3.49
N ASP A 23 -7.92 16.47 2.52
CA ASP A 23 -7.64 17.74 1.87
C ASP A 23 -7.87 17.67 0.36
N ASP A 24 -9.00 18.21 -0.09
CA ASP A 24 -9.39 18.39 -1.50
C ASP A 24 -9.20 17.17 -2.40
N ILE A 25 -9.71 16.01 -1.96
CA ILE A 25 -9.57 14.76 -2.71
C ILE A 25 -10.62 14.66 -3.82
N SER A 26 -10.14 14.42 -5.04
CA SER A 26 -10.95 14.01 -6.19
C SER A 26 -10.47 12.66 -6.71
N LEU A 27 -11.38 11.65 -6.78
CA LEU A 27 -11.06 10.28 -7.14
C LEU A 27 -12.29 9.59 -7.75
N THR A 28 -12.08 8.85 -8.84
CA THR A 28 -13.09 7.93 -9.39
C THR A 28 -12.63 6.49 -9.19
N ILE A 29 -13.47 5.69 -8.52
CA ILE A 29 -13.27 4.24 -8.36
C ILE A 29 -14.27 3.54 -9.28
N PRO A 30 -13.80 2.81 -10.30
CA PRO A 30 -14.67 2.16 -11.28
C PRO A 30 -15.57 1.10 -10.65
N HIS A 31 -16.75 0.92 -11.21
CA HIS A 31 -17.65 -0.17 -10.83
C HIS A 31 -16.98 -1.55 -10.99
N GLY A 32 -17.20 -2.43 -10.01
CA GLY A 32 -16.67 -3.79 -10.04
C GLY A 32 -15.16 -3.89 -9.87
N SER A 33 -14.46 -2.78 -9.54
CA SER A 33 -13.03 -2.80 -9.24
C SER A 33 -12.75 -3.11 -7.76
N TYR A 34 -11.55 -3.61 -7.51
CA TYR A 34 -10.97 -3.72 -6.18
C TYR A 34 -10.02 -2.53 -5.97
N CYS A 35 -10.43 -1.55 -5.18
CA CYS A 35 -9.64 -0.37 -4.85
C CYS A 35 -8.99 -0.54 -3.47
N CYS A 36 -7.67 -0.30 -3.36
CA CYS A 36 -6.97 -0.24 -2.09
C CYS A 36 -6.57 1.20 -1.76
N LEU A 37 -7.02 1.72 -0.60
CA LEU A 37 -6.51 2.95 -0.02
C LEU A 37 -5.31 2.59 0.86
N LEU A 38 -4.12 3.05 0.49
CA LEU A 38 -2.84 2.69 1.06
C LEU A 38 -2.12 3.93 1.59
N GLY A 39 -1.46 3.85 2.73
CA GLY A 39 -0.71 4.97 3.32
C GLY A 39 -0.44 4.76 4.80
N PRO A 40 0.35 5.62 5.46
CA PRO A 40 0.66 5.55 6.88
C PRO A 40 -0.59 5.73 7.75
N SER A 41 -0.45 5.39 9.04
CA SER A 41 -1.52 5.64 10.01
C SER A 41 -1.82 7.14 10.12
N GLY A 42 -3.11 7.51 10.17
CA GLY A 42 -3.52 8.91 10.29
C GLY A 42 -3.59 9.70 8.97
N CYS A 43 -3.24 9.15 7.81
CA CYS A 43 -3.30 9.88 6.54
C CYS A 43 -4.71 10.04 5.93
N GLY A 44 -5.79 9.69 6.64
CA GLY A 44 -7.17 9.97 6.21
C GLY A 44 -7.94 8.80 5.57
N LYS A 45 -7.36 7.60 5.36
CA LYS A 45 -7.98 6.44 4.69
C LYS A 45 -9.32 6.02 5.30
N THR A 46 -9.32 5.72 6.60
CA THR A 46 -10.54 5.33 7.34
C THR A 46 -11.57 6.46 7.34
N THR A 47 -11.14 7.73 7.35
CA THR A 47 -12.04 8.89 7.25
C THR A 47 -12.76 8.89 5.90
N ILE A 48 -12.05 8.69 4.78
CA ILE A 48 -12.65 8.55 3.45
C ILE A 48 -13.64 7.38 3.43
N LEU A 49 -13.22 6.22 3.95
CA LEU A 49 -14.08 5.04 3.98
C LEU A 49 -15.39 5.31 4.75
N ARG A 50 -15.30 5.96 5.93
CA ARG A 50 -16.46 6.35 6.73
C ARG A 50 -17.34 7.39 6.06
N MET A 51 -16.76 8.33 5.31
CA MET A 51 -17.52 9.30 4.52
C MET A 51 -18.30 8.62 3.39
N ILE A 52 -17.71 7.66 2.68
CA ILE A 52 -18.42 6.87 1.66
C ILE A 52 -19.55 6.04 2.31
N ALA A 53 -19.29 5.42 3.46
CA ALA A 53 -20.28 4.66 4.22
C ALA A 53 -21.43 5.51 4.77
N GLY A 54 -21.21 6.83 4.98
CA GLY A 54 -22.18 7.74 5.59
C GLY A 54 -22.14 7.79 7.11
N HIS A 55 -21.07 7.28 7.72
CA HIS A 55 -20.81 7.41 9.15
C HIS A 55 -20.18 8.74 9.52
N GLU A 56 -19.57 9.41 8.52
CA GLU A 56 -19.02 10.77 8.62
C GLU A 56 -19.56 11.61 7.46
N ALA A 57 -19.81 12.89 7.72
CA ALA A 57 -20.13 13.85 6.66
C ALA A 57 -18.85 14.57 6.21
N PRO A 58 -18.65 14.80 4.91
CA PRO A 58 -17.59 15.69 4.46
C PRO A 58 -17.84 17.12 4.94
N THR A 59 -16.78 17.91 5.14
CA THR A 59 -16.87 19.34 5.44
C THR A 59 -17.26 20.11 4.17
N SER A 60 -16.70 19.68 3.01
CA SER A 60 -17.06 20.21 1.68
C SER A 60 -16.86 19.11 0.61
N GLY A 61 -17.39 19.35 -0.59
CA GLY A 61 -17.33 18.42 -1.70
C GLY A 61 -18.55 17.52 -1.81
N ASP A 62 -18.53 16.60 -2.79
CA ASP A 62 -19.65 15.68 -3.07
C ASP A 62 -19.15 14.24 -3.23
N ILE A 63 -19.92 13.28 -2.72
CA ILE A 63 -19.70 11.84 -2.87
C ILE A 63 -20.84 11.28 -3.69
N ARG A 64 -20.52 10.64 -4.82
CA ARG A 64 -21.50 10.01 -5.69
C ARG A 64 -21.33 8.52 -5.76
N LEU A 65 -22.43 7.80 -5.75
CA LEU A 65 -22.48 6.35 -5.96
C LEU A 65 -23.42 6.06 -7.15
N GLY A 66 -22.88 5.47 -8.21
CA GLY A 66 -23.63 5.26 -9.45
C GLY A 66 -24.12 6.53 -10.10
N GLY A 67 -23.40 7.65 -9.94
CA GLY A 67 -23.72 8.97 -10.48
C GLY A 67 -24.65 9.81 -9.59
N GLU A 68 -25.23 9.27 -8.52
CA GLU A 68 -26.13 9.98 -7.61
C GLU A 68 -25.39 10.45 -6.36
N SER A 69 -25.60 11.70 -5.93
CA SER A 69 -25.03 12.21 -4.68
C SER A 69 -25.64 11.48 -3.48
N VAL A 70 -24.76 11.06 -2.57
CA VAL A 70 -25.13 10.37 -1.33
C VAL A 70 -24.83 11.20 -0.07
N VAL A 71 -24.33 12.42 -0.23
CA VAL A 71 -24.10 13.34 0.88
C VAL A 71 -25.46 13.66 1.53
N GLY A 72 -25.51 13.54 2.89
CA GLY A 72 -26.76 13.71 3.64
C GLY A 72 -27.64 12.46 3.70
N LEU A 73 -27.40 11.41 2.90
CA LEU A 73 -28.10 10.14 3.05
C LEU A 73 -27.55 9.34 4.23
N PRO A 74 -28.41 8.74 5.06
CA PRO A 74 -27.94 7.84 6.12
C PRO A 74 -27.34 6.55 5.54
N PRO A 75 -26.43 5.85 6.26
CA PRO A 75 -25.75 4.65 5.78
C PRO A 75 -26.67 3.58 5.18
N ALA A 76 -27.83 3.36 5.80
CA ALA A 76 -28.79 2.34 5.35
C ALA A 76 -29.38 2.60 3.95
N ARG A 77 -29.30 3.82 3.42
CA ARG A 77 -29.85 4.22 2.11
C ARG A 77 -28.79 4.36 1.01
N ARG A 78 -27.50 4.21 1.33
CA ARG A 78 -26.41 4.39 0.35
C ARG A 78 -26.16 3.16 -0.53
N GLY A 79 -26.69 1.98 -0.17
CA GLY A 79 -26.40 0.73 -0.88
C GLY A 79 -24.98 0.23 -0.65
N THR A 80 -24.32 0.72 0.39
CA THR A 80 -22.99 0.27 0.85
C THR A 80 -23.13 -0.67 2.04
N ALA A 81 -22.12 -1.52 2.25
CA ALA A 81 -21.92 -2.23 3.50
C ALA A 81 -20.47 -2.05 3.98
N MET A 82 -20.26 -1.98 5.28
CA MET A 82 -18.94 -1.78 5.86
C MET A 82 -18.60 -2.91 6.83
N MET A 83 -17.36 -3.39 6.71
CA MET A 83 -16.72 -4.28 7.67
C MET A 83 -15.66 -3.47 8.44
N PHE A 84 -15.79 -3.46 9.76
CA PHE A 84 -14.91 -2.73 10.66
C PHE A 84 -13.67 -3.57 11.02
N GLN A 85 -12.59 -2.93 11.40
CA GLN A 85 -11.31 -3.54 11.74
C GLN A 85 -11.42 -4.62 12.84
N ASN A 86 -12.27 -4.41 13.85
CA ASN A 86 -12.53 -5.36 14.94
C ASN A 86 -13.69 -6.31 14.66
N TYR A 87 -14.10 -6.44 13.36
CA TYR A 87 -15.24 -7.23 12.91
C TYR A 87 -16.61 -6.81 13.48
N ALA A 88 -16.65 -6.15 14.63
CA ALA A 88 -17.85 -5.66 15.32
C ALA A 88 -19.00 -6.69 15.41
N LEU A 89 -18.66 -7.97 15.63
CA LEU A 89 -19.67 -9.03 15.80
C LEU A 89 -20.43 -8.81 17.12
N PHE A 90 -21.73 -9.10 17.09
CA PHE A 90 -22.56 -9.04 18.30
C PHE A 90 -22.21 -10.22 19.21
N PRO A 91 -21.60 -10.00 20.39
CA PRO A 91 -21.07 -11.08 21.23
C PRO A 91 -22.16 -11.96 21.85
N HIS A 92 -23.38 -11.44 21.93
CA HIS A 92 -24.56 -12.11 22.49
C HIS A 92 -25.43 -12.85 21.44
N LEU A 93 -25.03 -12.83 20.15
CA LEU A 93 -25.66 -13.54 19.07
C LEU A 93 -24.74 -14.64 18.53
N ASN A 94 -25.31 -15.79 18.17
CA ASN A 94 -24.57 -16.82 17.47
C ASN A 94 -24.20 -16.38 16.04
N VAL A 95 -23.43 -17.19 15.33
CA VAL A 95 -22.99 -16.91 13.94
C VAL A 95 -24.18 -16.66 13.02
N LEU A 96 -25.19 -17.54 13.04
CA LEU A 96 -26.34 -17.44 12.17
C LEU A 96 -27.16 -16.16 12.41
N ASP A 97 -27.39 -15.82 13.67
CA ASP A 97 -28.12 -14.61 14.03
C ASP A 97 -27.30 -13.33 13.80
N ASN A 98 -25.97 -13.38 13.92
CA ASN A 98 -25.08 -12.28 13.50
C ASN A 98 -25.25 -11.97 12.03
N VAL A 99 -25.18 -12.99 11.16
CA VAL A 99 -25.32 -12.81 9.71
C VAL A 99 -26.74 -12.35 9.36
N ALA A 100 -27.77 -12.97 9.97
CA ALA A 100 -29.18 -12.67 9.72
C ALA A 100 -29.65 -11.33 10.31
N PHE A 101 -28.82 -10.62 11.10
CA PHE A 101 -29.23 -9.44 11.88
C PHE A 101 -29.85 -8.33 11.01
N ASN A 102 -29.21 -7.96 9.91
CA ASN A 102 -29.73 -6.92 9.01
C ASN A 102 -31.11 -7.28 8.43
N LEU A 103 -31.31 -8.55 8.09
CA LEU A 103 -32.59 -9.04 7.58
C LEU A 103 -33.68 -9.03 8.67
N LYS A 104 -33.29 -9.33 9.93
CA LYS A 104 -34.17 -9.20 11.09
C LYS A 104 -34.67 -7.76 11.25
N MET A 105 -33.75 -6.76 11.16
CA MET A 105 -34.10 -5.34 11.27
C MET A 105 -35.02 -4.86 10.13
N ARG A 106 -34.99 -5.54 8.97
CA ARG A 106 -35.89 -5.29 7.84
C ARG A 106 -37.23 -6.08 7.93
N GLY A 107 -37.49 -6.78 9.04
CA GLY A 107 -38.72 -7.51 9.26
C GLY A 107 -38.83 -8.86 8.54
N VAL A 108 -37.71 -9.39 7.99
CA VAL A 108 -37.73 -10.72 7.29
C VAL A 108 -38.00 -11.84 8.30
N ARG A 109 -38.89 -12.76 7.96
CA ARG A 109 -39.27 -13.90 8.81
C ARG A 109 -38.04 -14.76 9.19
N ARG A 110 -38.09 -15.35 10.41
CA ARG A 110 -36.95 -16.09 10.97
C ARG A 110 -36.46 -17.22 10.08
N ALA A 111 -37.39 -18.05 9.56
CA ALA A 111 -37.02 -19.16 8.70
C ALA A 111 -36.28 -18.70 7.43
N GLU A 112 -36.80 -17.66 6.75
CA GLU A 112 -36.25 -17.11 5.53
C GLU A 112 -34.91 -16.45 5.76
N ARG A 113 -34.76 -15.58 6.79
CA ARG A 113 -33.49 -14.92 7.06
C ARG A 113 -32.38 -15.89 7.48
N HIS A 114 -32.70 -16.97 8.19
CA HIS A 114 -31.76 -18.02 8.53
C HIS A 114 -31.34 -18.86 7.32
N GLU A 115 -32.24 -19.12 6.39
CA GLU A 115 -31.87 -19.82 5.15
C GLU A 115 -30.91 -18.99 4.31
N ARG A 116 -31.23 -17.72 4.06
CA ARG A 116 -30.32 -16.77 3.39
C ARG A 116 -28.97 -16.63 4.10
N ALA A 117 -28.95 -16.65 5.45
CA ALA A 117 -27.72 -16.59 6.21
C ALA A 117 -26.88 -17.87 6.04
N ARG A 118 -27.48 -19.06 5.96
CA ARG A 118 -26.76 -20.31 5.68
C ARG A 118 -26.18 -20.32 4.27
N GLU A 119 -26.94 -19.87 3.27
CA GLU A 119 -26.44 -19.70 1.90
C GLU A 119 -25.23 -18.78 1.86
N MET A 120 -25.29 -17.62 2.53
CA MET A 120 -24.18 -16.66 2.60
C MET A 120 -22.97 -17.23 3.32
N LEU A 121 -23.14 -17.96 4.42
CA LEU A 121 -22.06 -18.64 5.13
C LEU A 121 -21.39 -19.71 4.24
N ALA A 122 -22.16 -20.42 3.43
CA ALA A 122 -21.62 -21.38 2.47
C ALA A 122 -20.77 -20.69 1.38
N GLN A 123 -21.21 -19.52 0.87
CA GLN A 123 -20.43 -18.73 -0.12
C GLN A 123 -19.07 -18.29 0.41
N VAL A 124 -18.96 -17.95 1.69
CA VAL A 124 -17.68 -17.61 2.34
C VAL A 124 -16.94 -18.85 2.90
N GLN A 125 -17.37 -20.05 2.53
CA GLN A 125 -16.78 -21.33 2.93
C GLN A 125 -16.68 -21.51 4.46
N LEU A 126 -17.68 -21.03 5.22
CA LEU A 126 -17.80 -21.30 6.64
C LEU A 126 -18.72 -22.50 6.86
N ASP A 127 -18.16 -23.57 7.43
CA ASP A 127 -18.86 -24.83 7.68
C ASP A 127 -20.12 -24.62 8.54
N ARG A 128 -21.21 -25.29 8.19
CA ARG A 128 -22.51 -25.23 8.85
C ARG A 128 -22.46 -25.57 10.34
N ARG A 129 -21.50 -26.39 10.77
CA ARG A 129 -21.27 -26.72 12.20
C ARG A 129 -20.97 -25.51 13.09
N PHE A 130 -20.53 -24.38 12.49
CA PHE A 130 -20.27 -23.14 13.22
C PHE A 130 -21.51 -22.28 13.43
N SER A 131 -22.66 -22.60 12.80
CA SER A 131 -23.86 -21.74 12.78
C SER A 131 -24.38 -21.34 14.17
N GLU A 132 -24.29 -22.25 15.13
CA GLU A 132 -24.78 -22.03 16.51
C GLU A 132 -23.67 -21.54 17.47
N ARG A 133 -22.42 -21.42 17.01
CA ARG A 133 -21.33 -20.92 17.87
C ARG A 133 -21.44 -19.42 18.12
N MET A 134 -20.96 -19.02 19.28
CA MET A 134 -20.80 -17.61 19.64
C MET A 134 -19.50 -17.07 19.08
N PRO A 135 -19.37 -15.75 18.81
CA PRO A 135 -18.14 -15.15 18.27
C PRO A 135 -16.87 -15.53 19.04
N ALA A 136 -16.91 -15.58 20.38
CA ALA A 136 -15.76 -15.94 21.21
C ALA A 136 -15.26 -17.40 21.00
N GLN A 137 -16.03 -18.24 20.36
CA GLN A 137 -15.70 -19.63 20.07
C GLN A 137 -15.11 -19.83 18.66
N LEU A 138 -14.84 -18.74 17.95
CA LEU A 138 -14.35 -18.72 16.58
C LEU A 138 -12.89 -18.22 16.52
N SER A 139 -12.12 -18.78 15.58
CA SER A 139 -10.82 -18.19 15.23
C SER A 139 -11.00 -16.82 14.55
N GLY A 140 -9.93 -16.00 14.50
CA GLY A 140 -9.97 -14.68 13.84
C GLY A 140 -10.46 -14.75 12.39
N GLY A 141 -9.98 -15.69 11.60
CA GLY A 141 -10.45 -15.89 10.21
C GLY A 141 -11.91 -16.33 10.11
N GLN A 142 -12.42 -17.12 11.06
CA GLN A 142 -13.83 -17.49 11.12
C GLN A 142 -14.69 -16.27 11.50
N GLN A 143 -14.26 -15.46 12.45
CA GLN A 143 -14.94 -14.20 12.81
C GLN A 143 -14.99 -13.24 11.62
N GLN A 144 -13.92 -13.13 10.85
CA GLN A 144 -13.85 -12.33 9.64
C GLN A 144 -14.87 -12.80 8.60
N ARG A 145 -14.94 -14.10 8.32
CA ARG A 145 -15.93 -14.67 7.38
C ARG A 145 -17.37 -14.41 7.83
N VAL A 146 -17.65 -14.45 9.13
CA VAL A 146 -18.97 -14.09 9.68
C VAL A 146 -19.26 -12.60 9.46
N ALA A 147 -18.30 -11.70 9.74
CA ALA A 147 -18.47 -10.27 9.52
C ALA A 147 -18.67 -9.93 8.03
N LEU A 148 -17.93 -10.60 7.16
CA LEU A 148 -18.07 -10.47 5.71
C LEU A 148 -19.45 -10.93 5.24
N SER A 149 -19.93 -12.10 5.72
CA SER A 149 -21.27 -12.62 5.42
C SER A 149 -22.37 -11.65 5.89
N ARG A 150 -22.21 -11.06 7.09
CA ARG A 150 -23.15 -10.06 7.62
C ARG A 150 -23.21 -8.79 6.75
N ALA A 151 -22.08 -8.37 6.17
CA ALA A 151 -22.04 -7.25 5.26
C ALA A 151 -22.69 -7.60 3.90
N LEU A 152 -22.34 -8.75 3.34
CA LEU A 152 -22.77 -9.18 2.00
C LEU A 152 -24.24 -9.61 1.91
N ILE A 153 -24.86 -10.09 3.00
CA ILE A 153 -26.26 -10.56 2.99
C ILE A 153 -27.26 -9.47 2.57
N THR A 154 -26.87 -8.20 2.70
CA THR A 154 -27.68 -7.06 2.26
C THR A 154 -27.61 -6.81 0.76
N LYS A 155 -26.78 -7.56 0.03
CA LYS A 155 -26.48 -7.40 -1.40
C LYS A 155 -26.06 -5.96 -1.75
N PRO A 156 -24.98 -5.43 -1.13
CA PRO A 156 -24.55 -4.08 -1.37
C PRO A 156 -23.98 -3.92 -2.79
N ARG A 157 -23.99 -2.68 -3.32
CA ARG A 157 -23.30 -2.32 -4.57
C ARG A 157 -21.79 -2.08 -4.33
N VAL A 158 -21.44 -1.68 -3.11
CA VAL A 158 -20.09 -1.36 -2.67
C VAL A 158 -19.84 -2.00 -1.31
N LEU A 159 -18.72 -2.71 -1.18
CA LEU A 159 -18.23 -3.25 0.09
C LEU A 159 -17.01 -2.45 0.54
N LEU A 160 -17.08 -1.92 1.75
CA LEU A 160 -16.06 -1.11 2.40
C LEU A 160 -15.37 -1.94 3.49
N LEU A 161 -14.06 -2.09 3.42
CA LEU A 161 -13.24 -2.94 4.28
C LEU A 161 -12.21 -2.08 5.02
N ASP A 162 -12.37 -1.92 6.33
CA ASP A 162 -11.45 -1.15 7.18
C ASP A 162 -10.44 -2.11 7.82
N GLU A 163 -9.23 -2.17 7.29
CA GLU A 163 -8.14 -3.06 7.71
C GLU A 163 -8.57 -4.52 7.97
N PRO A 164 -9.22 -5.19 7.01
CA PRO A 164 -9.86 -6.47 7.25
C PRO A 164 -8.91 -7.60 7.63
N LEU A 165 -7.62 -7.49 7.32
CA LEU A 165 -6.62 -8.54 7.50
C LEU A 165 -5.65 -8.26 8.67
N SER A 166 -5.77 -7.11 9.34
CA SER A 166 -4.80 -6.67 10.36
C SER A 166 -4.73 -7.56 11.61
N ALA A 167 -5.84 -8.23 11.97
CA ALA A 167 -5.94 -9.09 13.14
C ALA A 167 -5.54 -10.56 12.88
N LEU A 168 -5.07 -10.90 11.66
CA LEU A 168 -4.71 -12.26 11.26
C LEU A 168 -3.20 -12.48 11.30
N ASP A 169 -2.80 -13.74 11.59
CA ASP A 169 -1.44 -14.19 11.36
C ASP A 169 -1.07 -14.19 9.86
N GLU A 170 0.21 -14.26 9.54
CA GLU A 170 0.72 -14.12 8.17
C GLU A 170 0.19 -15.20 7.23
N PHE A 171 0.13 -16.46 7.68
CA PHE A 171 -0.37 -17.55 6.84
C PHE A 171 -1.84 -17.35 6.48
N LEU A 172 -2.67 -17.04 7.48
CA LEU A 172 -4.09 -16.80 7.29
C LEU A 172 -4.34 -15.51 6.46
N ARG A 173 -3.51 -14.49 6.64
CA ARG A 173 -3.55 -13.26 5.84
C ARG A 173 -3.33 -13.54 4.35
N LEU A 174 -2.32 -14.36 4.00
CA LEU A 174 -2.07 -14.79 2.62
C LEU A 174 -3.27 -15.50 2.01
N GLN A 175 -3.87 -16.44 2.74
CA GLN A 175 -5.05 -17.17 2.29
C GLN A 175 -6.25 -16.23 2.08
N MET A 176 -6.53 -15.36 3.05
CA MET A 176 -7.67 -14.46 3.02
C MET A 176 -7.58 -13.40 1.92
N ARG A 177 -6.38 -12.96 1.54
CA ARG A 177 -6.17 -12.08 0.36
C ARG A 177 -6.76 -12.71 -0.91
N GLY A 178 -6.38 -13.96 -1.18
CA GLY A 178 -6.89 -14.69 -2.34
C GLY A 178 -8.42 -14.88 -2.30
N GLU A 179 -8.97 -15.16 -1.13
CA GLU A 179 -10.42 -15.32 -0.95
C GLU A 179 -11.19 -14.01 -1.18
N LEU A 180 -10.73 -12.89 -0.62
CA LEU A 180 -11.35 -11.58 -0.84
C LEU A 180 -11.35 -11.21 -2.33
N ARG A 181 -10.23 -11.44 -3.03
CA ARG A 181 -10.15 -11.17 -4.47
C ARG A 181 -11.07 -12.08 -5.28
N ARG A 182 -11.15 -13.38 -4.96
CA ARG A 182 -12.05 -14.31 -5.61
C ARG A 182 -13.51 -13.89 -5.41
N MET A 183 -13.91 -13.60 -4.16
CA MET A 183 -15.27 -13.15 -3.86
C MET A 183 -15.64 -11.86 -4.58
N GLN A 184 -14.75 -10.90 -4.65
CA GLN A 184 -14.99 -9.65 -5.37
C GLN A 184 -15.30 -9.91 -6.85
N ARG A 185 -14.52 -10.80 -7.51
CA ARG A 185 -14.75 -11.19 -8.91
C ARG A 185 -16.08 -11.94 -9.10
N GLU A 186 -16.41 -12.87 -8.21
CA GLU A 186 -17.65 -13.65 -8.26
C GLU A 186 -18.90 -12.79 -8.05
N LEU A 187 -18.82 -11.80 -7.14
CA LEU A 187 -19.92 -10.91 -6.84
C LEU A 187 -20.07 -9.75 -7.83
N GLY A 188 -19.00 -9.38 -8.53
CA GLY A 188 -18.97 -8.26 -9.49
C GLY A 188 -19.27 -6.89 -8.88
N ILE A 189 -19.11 -6.72 -7.55
CA ILE A 189 -19.34 -5.45 -6.84
C ILE A 189 -18.02 -4.73 -6.57
N THR A 190 -18.08 -3.43 -6.29
CA THR A 190 -16.90 -2.63 -5.98
C THR A 190 -16.45 -2.87 -4.54
N PHE A 191 -15.16 -3.15 -4.36
CA PHE A 191 -14.53 -3.23 -3.04
C PHE A 191 -13.64 -2.01 -2.82
N VAL A 192 -13.73 -1.41 -1.63
CA VAL A 192 -12.77 -0.39 -1.17
C VAL A 192 -12.14 -0.90 0.11
N HIS A 193 -10.85 -1.17 0.07
CA HIS A 193 -10.07 -1.80 1.12
C HIS A 193 -9.02 -0.83 1.67
N VAL A 194 -9.10 -0.49 2.94
CA VAL A 194 -8.09 0.28 3.66
C VAL A 194 -7.03 -0.67 4.20
N THR A 195 -5.78 -0.42 3.89
CA THR A 195 -4.62 -1.15 4.42
C THR A 195 -3.43 -0.23 4.61
N HIS A 196 -2.48 -0.63 5.45
CA HIS A 196 -1.17 -0.02 5.58
C HIS A 196 -0.04 -0.90 4.99
N THR A 197 -0.40 -2.07 4.43
CA THR A 197 0.54 -3.07 3.91
C THR A 197 0.59 -3.02 2.39
N GLN A 198 1.76 -2.68 1.84
CA GLN A 198 1.98 -2.59 0.38
C GLN A 198 1.70 -3.93 -0.32
N LEU A 199 2.17 -5.05 0.29
CA LEU A 199 1.96 -6.40 -0.24
C LEU A 199 0.49 -6.79 -0.37
N GLU A 200 -0.38 -6.30 0.52
CA GLU A 200 -1.83 -6.51 0.39
C GLU A 200 -2.38 -5.76 -0.82
N ALA A 201 -2.07 -4.48 -0.92
CA ALA A 201 -2.55 -3.65 -2.03
C ALA A 201 -2.09 -4.19 -3.39
N ILE A 202 -0.79 -4.51 -3.53
CA ILE A 202 -0.22 -5.06 -4.78
C ILE A 202 -0.89 -6.38 -5.17
N ALA A 203 -1.21 -7.24 -4.20
CA ALA A 203 -1.72 -8.58 -4.48
C ALA A 203 -3.18 -8.62 -4.92
N VAL A 204 -4.01 -7.65 -4.51
CA VAL A 204 -5.47 -7.74 -4.72
C VAL A 204 -6.07 -6.59 -5.52
N ALA A 205 -5.42 -5.42 -5.60
CA ALA A 205 -6.03 -4.23 -6.16
C ALA A 205 -5.97 -4.16 -7.70
N ASP A 206 -7.06 -3.69 -8.30
CA ASP A 206 -7.08 -3.15 -9.66
C ASP A 206 -6.64 -1.69 -9.65
N LEU A 207 -7.00 -0.95 -8.58
CA LEU A 207 -6.64 0.45 -8.34
C LEU A 207 -6.03 0.58 -6.95
N VAL A 208 -4.79 1.06 -6.87
CA VAL A 208 -4.14 1.46 -5.62
C VAL A 208 -4.13 2.98 -5.53
N VAL A 209 -4.54 3.51 -4.39
CA VAL A 209 -4.53 4.93 -4.08
C VAL A 209 -3.58 5.14 -2.92
N VAL A 210 -2.41 5.67 -3.20
CA VAL A 210 -1.41 6.01 -2.18
C VAL A 210 -1.75 7.38 -1.60
N MET A 211 -1.85 7.44 -0.28
CA MET A 211 -2.24 8.64 0.45
C MET A 211 -1.16 9.05 1.46
N ASP A 212 -0.96 10.35 1.59
CA ASP A 212 -0.22 10.95 2.68
C ASP A 212 -0.87 12.26 3.13
N GLN A 213 -0.81 12.57 4.42
CA GLN A 213 -1.27 13.83 5.02
C GLN A 213 -2.63 14.35 4.50
N GLY A 214 -3.58 13.44 4.30
CA GLY A 214 -4.93 13.78 3.83
C GLY A 214 -5.05 13.96 2.32
N ARG A 215 -4.01 13.78 1.54
CA ARG A 215 -3.96 13.94 0.08
C ARG A 215 -3.71 12.63 -0.64
N ILE A 216 -4.05 12.59 -1.93
CA ILE A 216 -3.67 11.48 -2.82
C ILE A 216 -2.33 11.84 -3.47
N GLU A 217 -1.32 10.99 -3.21
CA GLU A 217 0.00 11.10 -3.84
C GLU A 217 0.01 10.48 -5.24
N GLN A 218 -0.64 9.32 -5.39
CA GLN A 218 -0.80 8.64 -6.67
C GLN A 218 -2.00 7.69 -6.62
N ALA A 219 -2.73 7.61 -7.74
CA ALA A 219 -3.80 6.64 -7.95
C ALA A 219 -3.59 5.97 -9.31
N ALA A 220 -3.25 4.67 -9.31
CA ALA A 220 -2.96 3.91 -10.53
C ALA A 220 -3.07 2.40 -10.26
N SER A 221 -2.80 1.56 -11.27
CA SER A 221 -2.66 0.13 -11.06
C SER A 221 -1.48 -0.20 -10.13
N ALA A 222 -1.54 -1.34 -9.46
CA ALA A 222 -0.45 -1.79 -8.58
C ALA A 222 0.90 -1.87 -9.32
N HIS A 223 0.89 -2.32 -10.58
CA HIS A 223 2.07 -2.38 -11.42
C HIS A 223 2.65 -0.99 -11.70
N GLU A 224 1.80 -0.02 -12.09
CA GLU A 224 2.25 1.35 -12.40
C GLU A 224 2.83 2.05 -11.15
N ILE A 225 2.16 1.93 -9.99
CA ILE A 225 2.68 2.54 -8.75
C ILE A 225 4.04 1.98 -8.38
N TYR A 226 4.25 0.67 -8.58
CA TYR A 226 5.52 0.03 -8.27
C TYR A 226 6.62 0.35 -9.28
N THR A 227 6.30 0.45 -10.59
CA THR A 227 7.29 0.64 -11.65
C THR A 227 7.50 2.10 -12.04
N LEU A 228 6.49 2.94 -11.89
CA LEU A 228 6.44 4.34 -12.30
C LEU A 228 5.91 5.24 -11.16
N PRO A 229 6.60 5.28 -10.01
CA PRO A 229 6.16 6.13 -8.90
C PRO A 229 6.15 7.60 -9.30
N ALA A 230 5.10 8.32 -8.89
CA ALA A 230 4.95 9.74 -9.24
C ALA A 230 5.89 10.66 -8.46
N SER A 231 6.28 10.27 -7.24
CA SER A 231 7.13 11.08 -6.37
C SER A 231 8.14 10.23 -5.60
N ALA A 232 9.15 10.88 -5.03
CA ALA A 232 10.12 10.25 -4.13
C ALA A 232 9.42 9.62 -2.90
N TYR A 233 8.33 10.24 -2.43
CA TYR A 233 7.51 9.69 -1.37
C TYR A 233 6.91 8.33 -1.77
N VAL A 234 6.23 8.26 -2.91
CA VAL A 234 5.62 7.01 -3.40
C VAL A 234 6.67 5.93 -3.60
N ALA A 235 7.83 6.26 -4.23
CA ALA A 235 8.93 5.34 -4.45
C ALA A 235 9.47 4.74 -3.14
N ARG A 236 9.69 5.58 -2.12
CA ARG A 236 10.15 5.14 -0.80
C ARG A 236 9.07 4.37 -0.05
N PHE A 237 7.83 4.88 -0.05
CA PHE A 237 6.71 4.28 0.66
C PHE A 237 6.36 2.89 0.11
N MET A 238 6.31 2.72 -1.21
CA MET A 238 6.05 1.40 -1.83
C MET A 238 7.20 0.40 -1.61
N GLY A 239 8.39 0.90 -1.31
CA GLY A 239 9.59 0.08 -1.18
C GLY A 239 10.09 -0.47 -2.52
N GLY A 240 11.16 -1.25 -2.50
CA GLY A 240 11.70 -1.85 -3.73
C GLY A 240 12.46 -0.90 -4.66
N GLN A 241 12.55 0.39 -4.32
CA GLN A 241 13.26 1.42 -5.07
C GLN A 241 14.44 1.99 -4.27
N ASN A 242 15.53 2.33 -4.94
CA ASN A 242 16.53 3.27 -4.46
C ASN A 242 16.16 4.64 -5.02
N VAL A 243 16.04 5.65 -4.17
CA VAL A 243 15.74 7.03 -4.58
C VAL A 243 17.04 7.81 -4.47
N LEU A 244 17.49 8.34 -5.61
CA LEU A 244 18.71 9.13 -5.76
C LEU A 244 18.32 10.57 -6.04
N THR A 245 19.02 11.52 -5.44
CA THR A 245 18.83 12.95 -5.67
C THR A 245 20.11 13.58 -6.21
N GLY A 246 19.98 14.56 -7.08
CA GLY A 246 21.15 15.25 -7.62
C GLY A 246 20.79 16.45 -8.47
N THR A 247 21.80 17.29 -8.73
CA THR A 247 21.69 18.46 -9.58
C THR A 247 22.05 18.11 -11.01
N VAL A 248 21.22 18.49 -11.96
CA VAL A 248 21.46 18.28 -13.40
C VAL A 248 22.64 19.12 -13.85
N VAL A 249 23.69 18.49 -14.33
CA VAL A 249 24.91 19.19 -14.84
C VAL A 249 24.95 19.25 -16.37
N THR A 250 24.45 18.21 -17.07
CA THR A 250 24.36 18.20 -18.52
C THR A 250 23.12 17.43 -18.96
N ILE A 251 22.61 17.77 -20.16
CA ILE A 251 21.58 16.99 -20.86
C ILE A 251 22.05 16.83 -22.29
N ASP A 252 22.27 15.58 -22.70
CA ASP A 252 22.72 15.25 -24.05
C ASP A 252 22.02 13.95 -24.53
N GLY A 253 21.63 13.90 -25.79
CA GLY A 253 21.02 12.73 -26.41
C GLY A 253 19.77 12.18 -25.68
N GLY A 254 19.03 13.01 -24.90
CA GLY A 254 17.88 12.55 -24.12
C GLY A 254 18.25 11.91 -22.77
N VAL A 255 19.50 12.06 -22.32
CA VAL A 255 20.02 11.60 -21.04
C VAL A 255 20.50 12.80 -20.24
N ALA A 256 20.07 12.92 -18.98
CA ALA A 256 20.59 13.89 -18.03
C ALA A 256 21.67 13.24 -17.17
N THR A 257 22.79 13.93 -16.97
CA THR A 257 23.79 13.57 -15.96
C THR A 257 23.54 14.40 -14.73
N LEU A 258 23.49 13.74 -13.59
CA LEU A 258 23.28 14.33 -12.28
C LEU A 258 24.54 14.22 -11.44
N VAL A 259 24.73 15.18 -10.54
CA VAL A 259 25.75 15.13 -9.49
C VAL A 259 25.05 15.22 -8.15
N ASP A 260 25.28 14.25 -7.28
CA ASP A 260 24.77 14.28 -5.90
C ASP A 260 25.60 15.20 -4.98
N GLY A 261 25.18 15.31 -3.71
CA GLY A 261 25.86 16.13 -2.71
C GLY A 261 27.30 15.70 -2.40
N SER A 262 27.71 14.50 -2.79
CA SER A 262 29.06 13.94 -2.61
C SER A 262 29.98 14.17 -3.82
N GLY A 263 29.40 14.61 -4.95
CA GLY A 263 30.11 14.73 -6.22
C GLY A 263 30.03 13.44 -7.08
N ALA A 264 29.30 12.39 -6.65
CA ALA A 264 29.09 11.22 -7.48
C ALA A 264 28.17 11.54 -8.66
N ARG A 265 28.46 10.92 -9.81
CA ARG A 265 27.72 11.16 -11.05
C ARG A 265 26.88 9.94 -11.42
N PHE A 266 25.65 10.19 -11.84
CA PHE A 266 24.76 9.18 -12.40
C PHE A 266 23.89 9.76 -13.50
N ALA A 267 23.44 8.90 -14.41
CA ALA A 267 22.69 9.26 -15.59
C ALA A 267 21.24 8.75 -15.50
N THR A 268 20.30 9.52 -16.04
CA THR A 268 18.87 9.16 -16.12
C THR A 268 18.31 9.55 -17.47
N PRO A 269 17.43 8.73 -18.08
CA PRO A 269 16.69 9.14 -19.27
C PRO A 269 15.81 10.34 -18.95
N VAL A 270 15.71 11.29 -19.87
CA VAL A 270 14.86 12.47 -19.72
C VAL A 270 13.59 12.30 -20.53
N LYS A 271 12.44 12.54 -19.88
CA LYS A 271 11.12 12.64 -20.53
C LYS A 271 10.71 14.10 -20.64
N SER A 272 9.81 14.39 -21.56
CA SER A 272 9.24 15.74 -21.69
C SER A 272 8.21 16.02 -20.58
N PRO A 273 8.23 17.20 -19.91
CA PRO A 273 9.23 18.26 -20.07
C PRO A 273 10.58 17.88 -19.45
N ALA A 274 11.68 18.24 -20.14
CA ALA A 274 13.02 18.02 -19.63
C ALA A 274 13.34 18.94 -18.46
N PRO A 275 14.09 18.47 -17.42
CA PRO A 275 14.58 19.34 -16.36
C PRO A 275 15.58 20.37 -16.91
N ALA A 276 15.77 21.45 -16.19
CA ALA A 276 16.79 22.46 -16.53
C ALA A 276 18.16 22.08 -15.95
N VAL A 277 19.25 22.47 -16.63
CA VAL A 277 20.59 22.39 -16.06
C VAL A 277 20.65 23.29 -14.82
N GLY A 278 21.22 22.76 -13.73
CA GLY A 278 21.23 23.40 -12.41
C GLY A 278 19.99 23.08 -11.55
N GLN A 279 19.00 22.39 -12.07
CA GLN A 279 17.84 21.95 -11.30
C GLN A 279 18.17 20.73 -10.46
N GLU A 280 17.77 20.75 -9.19
CA GLU A 280 17.82 19.57 -8.33
C GLU A 280 16.59 18.68 -8.63
N ILE A 281 16.83 17.40 -8.88
CA ILE A 281 15.80 16.42 -9.21
C ILE A 281 16.03 15.11 -8.46
N ALA A 282 14.96 14.32 -8.31
CA ALA A 282 15.06 12.96 -7.83
C ALA A 282 14.80 11.96 -8.97
N CYS A 283 15.46 10.84 -8.90
CA CYS A 283 15.17 9.68 -9.72
C CYS A 283 15.15 8.41 -8.86
N CYS A 284 14.67 7.32 -9.40
CA CYS A 284 14.71 6.05 -8.71
C CYS A 284 15.15 4.91 -9.63
N VAL A 285 15.76 3.90 -9.01
CA VAL A 285 16.09 2.62 -9.65
C VAL A 285 15.61 1.47 -8.77
N ARG A 286 15.03 0.44 -9.39
CA ARG A 286 14.54 -0.73 -8.67
C ARG A 286 15.70 -1.51 -8.07
N ARG A 287 15.50 -2.04 -6.85
CA ARG A 287 16.52 -2.81 -6.12
C ARG A 287 16.92 -4.10 -6.82
N ASP A 288 16.01 -4.69 -7.60
CA ASP A 288 16.24 -5.88 -8.42
C ASP A 288 16.90 -5.57 -9.78
N ARG A 289 17.21 -4.29 -10.06
CA ARG A 289 17.97 -3.81 -11.22
C ARG A 289 19.37 -3.34 -10.86
N VAL A 290 19.74 -3.52 -9.59
CA VAL A 290 21.08 -3.18 -9.11
C VAL A 290 21.87 -4.46 -8.94
N ASP A 291 22.96 -4.59 -9.69
CA ASP A 291 23.94 -5.66 -9.56
C ASP A 291 25.09 -5.22 -8.65
N ILE A 292 25.71 -6.18 -7.96
CA ILE A 292 26.84 -5.92 -7.06
C ILE A 292 28.02 -6.82 -7.46
N GLU A 293 29.20 -6.19 -7.58
CA GLU A 293 30.47 -6.89 -7.81
C GLU A 293 31.47 -6.53 -6.71
N LYS A 294 32.29 -7.51 -6.27
CA LYS A 294 33.43 -7.20 -5.38
C LYS A 294 34.41 -6.32 -6.10
N LEU A 295 34.80 -5.21 -5.48
CA LEU A 295 35.76 -4.28 -6.04
C LEU A 295 37.16 -4.88 -6.05
N ARG A 296 37.73 -5.09 -7.26
CA ARG A 296 39.08 -5.61 -7.46
C ARG A 296 39.93 -4.53 -8.14
N GLY A 297 40.38 -3.53 -7.37
CA GLY A 297 41.19 -2.43 -7.91
C GLY A 297 40.50 -1.06 -7.84
N PRO A 298 41.03 -0.03 -8.51
CA PRO A 298 40.43 1.31 -8.50
C PRO A 298 39.06 1.31 -9.12
N SER A 299 38.15 2.13 -8.59
CA SER A 299 36.78 2.27 -9.07
C SER A 299 36.75 2.70 -10.54
N PRO A 300 36.02 2.04 -11.42
CA PRO A 300 35.84 2.47 -12.80
C PRO A 300 35.05 3.77 -12.86
N SER A 301 35.37 4.62 -13.84
CA SER A 301 34.55 5.80 -14.13
C SER A 301 33.19 5.37 -14.71
N PRO A 302 32.09 6.10 -14.44
CA PRO A 302 30.80 5.85 -15.06
C PRO A 302 30.92 5.85 -16.60
N GLY A 303 30.38 4.81 -17.23
CA GLY A 303 30.23 4.78 -18.69
C GLY A 303 28.90 5.44 -19.12
N GLU A 304 28.76 5.81 -20.40
CA GLU A 304 27.54 6.48 -20.89
C GLU A 304 26.26 5.64 -20.74
N ALA A 305 26.37 4.31 -20.71
CA ALA A 305 25.21 3.38 -20.64
C ALA A 305 24.99 2.75 -19.27
N THR A 306 25.86 2.96 -18.30
CA THR A 306 25.81 2.26 -17.00
C THR A 306 26.21 3.19 -15.87
N ASN A 307 25.35 3.24 -14.86
CA ASN A 307 25.64 3.93 -13.60
C ASN A 307 26.44 3.01 -12.68
N VAL A 308 27.34 3.59 -11.91
CA VAL A 308 28.17 2.88 -10.94
C VAL A 308 28.28 3.66 -9.64
N ALA A 309 28.26 2.95 -8.53
CA ALA A 309 28.51 3.51 -7.20
C ALA A 309 29.39 2.55 -6.40
N ALA A 310 30.57 3.03 -5.98
CA ALA A 310 31.47 2.28 -5.10
C ALA A 310 31.02 2.46 -3.65
N GLY A 311 31.10 1.40 -2.86
CA GLY A 311 30.69 1.43 -1.46
C GLY A 311 31.18 0.22 -0.68
N THR A 312 30.68 0.11 0.55
CA THR A 312 31.00 -1.00 1.47
C THR A 312 29.71 -1.70 1.86
N VAL A 313 29.72 -3.03 1.89
CA VAL A 313 28.57 -3.83 2.33
C VAL A 313 28.29 -3.56 3.80
N HIS A 314 27.13 -2.97 4.07
CA HIS A 314 26.64 -2.65 5.41
C HIS A 314 25.89 -3.81 6.05
N ALA A 315 24.97 -4.44 5.29
CA ALA A 315 24.13 -5.51 5.78
C ALA A 315 23.76 -6.48 4.67
N ILE A 316 23.58 -7.74 5.06
CA ILE A 316 23.12 -8.84 4.19
C ILE A 316 21.95 -9.54 4.89
N GLU A 317 20.79 -9.57 4.24
CA GLU A 317 19.57 -10.17 4.75
C GLU A 317 19.04 -11.21 3.76
N TYR A 318 19.04 -12.48 4.17
CA TYR A 318 18.45 -13.55 3.36
C TYR A 318 16.92 -13.54 3.45
N GLN A 319 16.24 -13.39 2.32
CA GLN A 319 14.77 -13.28 2.23
C GLN A 319 14.11 -14.51 1.57
N GLY A 320 14.82 -15.62 1.48
CA GLY A 320 14.39 -16.87 0.87
C GLY A 320 14.60 -16.92 -0.63
N SER A 321 13.88 -16.16 -1.42
CA SER A 321 14.01 -16.12 -2.89
C SER A 321 15.07 -15.15 -3.41
N TYR A 322 15.52 -14.22 -2.58
CA TYR A 322 16.58 -13.24 -2.88
C TYR A 322 17.34 -12.89 -1.62
N VAL A 323 18.53 -12.32 -1.80
CA VAL A 323 19.35 -11.76 -0.74
C VAL A 323 19.31 -10.23 -0.88
N LYS A 324 18.87 -9.55 0.17
CA LYS A 324 18.93 -8.10 0.25
C LYS A 324 20.30 -7.69 0.75
N VAL A 325 21.01 -6.94 -0.06
CA VAL A 325 22.33 -6.37 0.28
C VAL A 325 22.18 -4.85 0.38
N THR A 326 22.58 -4.29 1.52
CA THR A 326 22.61 -2.85 1.75
C THR A 326 24.06 -2.39 1.68
N ILE A 327 24.35 -1.36 0.90
CA ILE A 327 25.66 -0.80 0.65
C ILE A 327 25.67 0.64 1.13
N ASP A 328 26.65 1.00 1.96
CA ASP A 328 26.98 2.40 2.26
C ASP A 328 27.81 2.95 1.09
N VAL A 329 27.23 3.85 0.31
CA VAL A 329 27.85 4.42 -0.89
C VAL A 329 28.65 5.68 -0.55
N LEU A 330 28.20 6.46 0.44
CA LEU A 330 28.86 7.66 0.96
C LEU A 330 28.26 8.00 2.33
N GLU A 331 28.82 8.99 3.04
CA GLU A 331 28.57 9.31 4.46
C GLU A 331 27.08 9.32 4.92
N SER A 332 26.10 9.31 4.01
CA SER A 332 24.67 9.32 4.36
C SER A 332 23.73 8.58 3.41
N GLU A 333 24.18 8.07 2.27
CA GLU A 333 23.31 7.40 1.29
C GLU A 333 23.58 5.90 1.23
N GLN A 334 22.48 5.13 1.26
CA GLN A 334 22.51 3.68 1.13
C GLN A 334 21.86 3.26 -0.19
N VAL A 335 22.55 2.38 -0.92
CA VAL A 335 21.99 1.67 -2.06
C VAL A 335 21.67 0.24 -1.63
N VAL A 336 20.46 -0.21 -1.98
CA VAL A 336 19.99 -1.55 -1.68
C VAL A 336 19.86 -2.35 -2.97
N ALA A 337 20.42 -3.55 -3.01
CA ALA A 337 20.22 -4.49 -4.11
C ALA A 337 19.46 -5.74 -3.63
N HIS A 338 18.63 -6.30 -4.50
CA HIS A 338 17.98 -7.58 -4.33
C HIS A 338 18.60 -8.58 -5.29
N LEU A 339 19.59 -9.33 -4.83
CA LEU A 339 20.29 -10.33 -5.62
C LEU A 339 19.52 -11.66 -5.60
N ALA A 340 19.34 -12.28 -6.74
CA ALA A 340 18.79 -13.63 -6.78
C ALA A 340 19.68 -14.58 -5.95
N ASP A 341 19.08 -15.53 -5.22
CA ASP A 341 19.77 -16.46 -4.34
C ASP A 341 20.95 -17.16 -5.03
N HIS A 342 20.73 -17.67 -6.24
CA HIS A 342 21.78 -18.35 -7.02
C HIS A 342 22.93 -17.43 -7.44
N ALA A 343 22.65 -16.14 -7.69
CA ALA A 343 23.68 -15.15 -8.05
C ALA A 343 24.54 -14.80 -6.83
N PHE A 344 23.91 -14.61 -5.67
CA PHE A 344 24.63 -14.38 -4.41
C PHE A 344 25.50 -15.58 -4.01
N LEU A 345 25.01 -16.81 -4.16
CA LEU A 345 25.79 -18.02 -3.83
C LEU A 345 26.97 -18.23 -4.79
N ALA A 346 26.87 -17.80 -6.03
CA ALA A 346 27.98 -17.86 -7.00
C ALA A 346 29.12 -16.88 -6.66
N THR A 347 28.80 -15.73 -6.07
CA THR A 347 29.77 -14.72 -5.66
C THR A 347 29.39 -14.16 -4.29
N PRO A 348 29.66 -14.92 -3.21
CA PRO A 348 29.28 -14.51 -1.87
C PRO A 348 29.96 -13.22 -1.45
N LEU A 349 29.17 -12.38 -0.77
CA LEU A 349 29.62 -11.13 -0.17
C LEU A 349 29.66 -11.27 1.35
N ASP A 350 30.56 -10.55 1.98
CA ASP A 350 30.64 -10.41 3.43
C ASP A 350 30.42 -8.94 3.84
N ILE A 351 29.93 -8.74 5.06
CA ILE A 351 29.82 -7.39 5.63
C ILE A 351 31.23 -6.78 5.72
N GLY A 352 31.37 -5.55 5.23
CA GLY A 352 32.65 -4.86 5.14
C GLY A 352 33.39 -5.05 3.80
N ASP A 353 32.89 -5.91 2.90
CA ASP A 353 33.47 -6.01 1.56
C ASP A 353 33.34 -4.68 0.80
N ALA A 354 34.42 -4.27 0.14
CA ALA A 354 34.38 -3.17 -0.83
C ALA A 354 33.72 -3.68 -2.13
N VAL A 355 32.68 -2.97 -2.58
CA VAL A 355 31.84 -3.39 -3.71
C VAL A 355 31.57 -2.24 -4.66
N LEU A 356 31.17 -2.62 -5.87
CA LEU A 356 30.64 -1.72 -6.90
C LEU A 356 29.20 -2.10 -7.20
N ALA A 357 28.27 -1.21 -6.90
CA ALA A 357 26.88 -1.30 -7.34
C ALA A 357 26.77 -0.78 -8.79
N ARG A 358 26.04 -1.48 -9.64
CA ARG A 358 25.86 -1.12 -11.05
C ARG A 358 24.38 -1.21 -11.43
N TRP A 359 23.91 -0.28 -12.26
CA TRP A 359 22.57 -0.33 -12.87
C TRP A 359 22.56 0.39 -14.20
N ALA A 360 21.74 -0.09 -15.14
CA ALA A 360 21.62 0.51 -16.45
C ALA A 360 20.95 1.90 -16.37
N THR A 361 21.37 2.84 -17.22
CA THR A 361 20.75 4.16 -17.31
C THR A 361 19.27 4.06 -17.67
N GLU A 362 18.88 3.11 -18.53
CA GLU A 362 17.49 2.86 -18.95
C GLU A 362 16.58 2.36 -17.82
N ASP A 363 17.15 1.75 -16.75
CA ASP A 363 16.41 1.30 -15.57
C ASP A 363 16.13 2.42 -14.56
N VAL A 364 16.70 3.62 -14.78
CA VAL A 364 16.47 4.78 -13.93
C VAL A 364 15.21 5.50 -14.39
N TYR A 365 14.34 5.82 -13.42
CA TYR A 365 13.10 6.55 -13.66
C TYR A 365 13.16 7.93 -12.99
N LEU A 366 12.93 8.99 -13.80
CA LEU A 366 12.87 10.37 -13.31
C LEU A 366 11.57 10.60 -12.57
N LEU A 367 11.65 11.06 -11.32
CA LEU A 367 10.51 11.41 -10.49
C LEU A 367 10.09 12.86 -10.76
N THR A 368 8.79 13.07 -10.99
CA THR A 368 8.24 14.37 -11.39
C THR A 368 7.60 15.15 -10.23
N GLY A 369 7.41 14.50 -9.08
CA GLY A 369 6.79 15.09 -7.89
C GLY A 369 7.74 15.96 -7.07
N ASP A 370 7.17 16.73 -6.15
CA ASP A 370 7.89 17.64 -5.27
C ASP A 370 8.92 16.89 -4.39
N LEU A 371 10.15 17.41 -4.32
CA LEU A 371 11.24 16.89 -3.48
C LEU A 371 11.02 17.18 -1.99
N THR A 372 10.10 18.10 -1.67
CA THR A 372 10.03 18.78 -0.36
C THR A 372 9.22 18.02 0.71
N HIS A 373 8.65 16.85 0.42
CA HIS A 373 7.99 16.03 1.42
C HIS A 373 8.92 14.90 1.92
N PRO A 374 9.78 15.17 2.93
CA PRO A 374 10.44 14.08 3.63
C PRO A 374 9.34 13.25 4.33
N PRO A 375 9.44 11.91 4.34
CA PRO A 375 8.47 11.08 5.05
C PRO A 375 8.45 11.51 6.52
N THR A 376 7.33 12.06 6.99
CA THR A 376 7.11 12.34 8.40
C THR A 376 6.99 11.00 9.12
N GLY A 377 8.09 10.56 9.75
CA GLY A 377 8.07 9.48 10.72
C GLY A 377 8.77 8.20 10.31
N VAL A 378 10.08 8.20 10.34
CA VAL A 378 10.96 7.31 11.11
C VAL A 378 12.31 8.01 11.19
N ARG A 379 12.50 8.83 12.22
CA ARG A 379 13.88 9.10 12.66
C ARG A 379 14.37 7.79 13.30
N PRO A 380 15.51 7.22 12.89
CA PRO A 380 16.18 6.23 13.71
C PRO A 380 16.49 6.91 15.03
N GLY A 381 15.85 6.44 16.10
CA GLY A 381 16.18 6.87 17.45
C GLY A 381 17.66 6.63 17.67
N PRO A 382 18.39 7.51 18.42
CA PRO A 382 19.78 7.29 18.74
C PRO A 382 19.88 5.90 19.40
N LEU A 383 20.79 5.07 18.89
CA LEU A 383 21.17 3.80 19.50
C LEU A 383 21.60 4.12 20.94
N GLN A 384 20.75 3.78 21.89
CA GLN A 384 21.13 3.84 23.30
C GLN A 384 22.31 2.90 23.49
N GLY A 385 23.48 3.49 23.77
CA GLY A 385 24.68 2.76 24.10
C GLY A 385 24.39 1.79 25.24
N ARG A 386 24.72 0.53 25.02
CA ARG A 386 24.84 -0.45 26.11
C ARG A 386 25.97 0.04 27.01
N GLU A 387 25.64 0.74 28.09
CA GLU A 387 26.55 0.89 29.21
C GLU A 387 26.94 -0.49 29.74
N SER A 388 28.24 -0.76 29.65
CA SER A 388 28.89 -1.88 30.27
C SER A 388 28.63 -1.83 31.80
N ARG A 389 27.73 -2.67 32.29
CA ARG A 389 27.73 -2.99 33.72
C ARG A 389 28.93 -3.90 34.00
N SER A 390 30.05 -3.28 34.36
CA SER A 390 31.14 -3.96 35.06
C SER A 390 30.62 -4.48 36.40
N ARG A 391 31.00 -5.72 36.65
CA ARG A 391 30.85 -6.48 37.88
C ARG A 391 31.25 -5.66 39.12
N ASN A 392 30.49 -5.83 40.21
CA ASN A 392 31.06 -6.11 41.51
C ASN A 392 30.04 -6.88 42.35
N LEU A 393 30.59 -7.98 42.91
CA LEU A 393 30.14 -8.93 43.93
C LEU A 393 29.29 -10.09 43.43
#